data_80bec31178caeed8c65aa23c0985d622
#
_entry.id   80bec31178caeed8c65aa23c0985d622
#
_cell.length_a   1.000
_cell.length_b   1.000
_cell.length_c   1.000
_cell.angle_alpha   90.00
_cell.angle_beta   90.00
_cell.angle_gamma   90.00
#
_symmetry.space_group_name_H-M   'P 1'
#
loop_
_entity.id
_entity.type
_entity.pdbx_description
1 polymer ?
#
loop_
_entity_poly.entity_id
_entity_poly.type
_entity_poly.pdbx_seq_one_letter_code
_entity_poly.pdbx_strand_id
1 'polypeptide(L)'
;LEFREFLCNIPSPLLSQYATECLESLFDNSGMVLQDIVNEIGARTGFEVKHGLYTGRKNKIGFDGIWSASDGHAIMIEVKTTDAYRMNLDKYADYRRKLIENGEIKKDTSSILIVVGREDTGGLEAQIRGSKHAWDMRLISTDALTKLMLLKENLNDTKTIQQINQVLRPQEYTRLDGLIELI
;
A
#
# COMPACT_ATOMS: atom_id res chain seq x y z
N LEU A 1 4.87 -13.63 14.13
CA LEU A 1 3.52 -14.19 14.27
C LEU A 1 2.75 -13.50 15.39
N GLU A 2 3.22 -13.50 16.63
CA GLU A 2 2.54 -12.91 17.80
C GLU A 2 2.15 -11.44 17.61
N PHE A 3 3.02 -10.62 17.01
CA PHE A 3 2.72 -9.20 16.78
C PHE A 3 1.56 -9.02 15.78
N ARG A 4 1.51 -9.79 14.71
CA ARG A 4 0.42 -9.73 13.72
C ARG A 4 -0.91 -10.18 14.33
N GLU A 5 -0.90 -11.22 15.17
CA GLU A 5 -2.08 -11.65 15.94
C GLU A 5 -2.54 -10.56 16.90
N PHE A 6 -1.61 -9.86 17.56
CA PHE A 6 -1.94 -8.70 18.39
C PHE A 6 -2.63 -7.60 17.56
N LEU A 7 -2.06 -7.24 16.39
CA LEU A 7 -2.63 -6.21 15.53
C LEU A 7 -4.06 -6.54 15.09
N CYS A 8 -4.36 -7.79 14.76
CA CYS A 8 -5.72 -8.21 14.36
C CYS A 8 -6.76 -7.98 15.47
N ASN A 9 -6.35 -7.96 16.74
CA ASN A 9 -7.25 -7.91 17.90
C ASN A 9 -7.44 -6.51 18.49
N ILE A 10 -6.68 -5.51 18.05
CA ILE A 10 -6.80 -4.14 18.58
C ILE A 10 -7.82 -3.31 17.77
N PRO A 11 -8.46 -2.30 18.38
CA PRO A 11 -9.35 -1.38 17.66
C PRO A 11 -8.59 -0.55 16.61
N SER A 12 -9.25 -0.21 15.49
CA SER A 12 -8.63 0.58 14.42
C SER A 12 -8.12 1.96 14.83
N PRO A 13 -8.75 2.70 15.76
CA PRO A 13 -8.15 3.93 16.29
C PRO A 13 -6.79 3.70 16.96
N LEU A 14 -6.62 2.59 17.70
CA LEU A 14 -5.35 2.25 18.32
C LEU A 14 -4.31 1.81 17.28
N LEU A 15 -4.72 1.09 16.24
CA LEU A 15 -3.86 0.75 15.10
C LEU A 15 -3.35 2.02 14.40
N SER A 16 -4.22 3.02 14.20
CA SER A 16 -3.85 4.33 13.64
C SER A 16 -2.85 5.07 14.53
N GLN A 17 -3.02 5.04 15.85
CA GLN A 17 -2.07 5.62 16.79
C GLN A 17 -0.70 4.95 16.69
N TYR A 18 -0.63 3.63 16.64
CA TYR A 18 0.63 2.90 16.49
C TYR A 18 1.33 3.20 15.16
N ALA A 19 0.57 3.39 14.07
CA ALA A 19 1.14 3.85 12.81
C ALA A 19 1.83 5.21 12.96
N THR A 20 1.19 6.17 13.64
CA THR A 20 1.76 7.49 13.93
C THR A 20 3.00 7.39 14.81
N GLU A 21 2.96 6.59 15.88
CA GLU A 21 4.10 6.39 16.78
C GLU A 21 5.33 5.79 16.06
N CYS A 22 5.13 4.89 15.10
CA CYS A 22 6.22 4.36 14.26
C CYS A 22 6.92 5.42 13.43
N LEU A 23 6.24 6.52 13.12
CA LEU A 23 6.76 7.61 12.29
C LEU A 23 7.39 8.73 13.12
N GLU A 24 6.83 9.01 14.29
CA GLU A 24 7.29 10.07 15.18
C GLU A 24 8.45 9.63 16.08
N SER A 25 8.45 8.37 16.48
CA SER A 25 9.44 7.81 17.40
C SER A 25 10.29 6.76 16.69
N LEU A 26 11.51 7.14 16.29
CA LEU A 26 12.47 6.19 15.71
C LEU A 26 12.92 5.19 16.80
N PHE A 27 12.51 3.95 16.68
CA PHE A 27 12.97 2.82 17.49
C PHE A 27 13.45 1.67 16.58
N ASP A 28 14.21 0.75 17.15
CA ASP A 28 14.71 -0.41 16.41
C ASP A 28 13.55 -1.20 15.79
N ASN A 29 13.65 -1.46 14.46
CA ASN A 29 12.64 -2.17 13.67
C ASN A 29 11.32 -1.43 13.44
N SER A 30 11.21 -0.12 13.69
CA SER A 30 9.99 0.67 13.42
C SER A 30 9.47 0.49 12.00
N GLY A 31 10.36 0.32 11.02
CA GLY A 31 9.97 0.03 9.63
C GLY A 31 9.26 -1.31 9.45
N MET A 32 9.69 -2.36 10.16
CA MET A 32 9.04 -3.67 10.12
C MET A 32 7.68 -3.65 10.84
N VAL A 33 7.60 -2.90 11.93
CA VAL A 33 6.35 -2.68 12.67
C VAL A 33 5.36 -1.93 11.78
N LEU A 34 5.78 -0.84 11.13
CA LEU A 34 4.92 -0.09 10.21
C LEU A 34 4.46 -0.95 9.01
N GLN A 35 5.34 -1.79 8.47
CA GLN A 35 4.99 -2.73 7.40
C GLN A 35 3.85 -3.66 7.81
N ASP A 36 3.88 -4.22 9.02
CA ASP A 36 2.81 -5.08 9.52
C ASP A 36 1.52 -4.30 9.79
N ILE A 37 1.62 -3.08 10.33
CA ILE A 37 0.46 -2.20 10.53
C ILE A 37 -0.19 -1.86 9.19
N VAL A 38 0.57 -1.47 8.18
CA VAL A 38 0.06 -1.17 6.83
C VAL A 38 -0.64 -2.40 6.24
N ASN A 39 -0.07 -3.59 6.38
CA ASN A 39 -0.70 -4.82 5.93
C ASN A 39 -2.00 -5.13 6.68
N GLU A 40 -2.07 -4.89 7.98
CA GLU A 40 -3.31 -5.04 8.76
C GLU A 40 -4.38 -4.03 8.30
N ILE A 41 -3.99 -2.77 8.00
CA ILE A 41 -4.92 -1.79 7.41
C ILE A 41 -5.47 -2.31 6.07
N GLY A 42 -4.62 -2.91 5.23
CA GLY A 42 -5.04 -3.54 3.97
C GLY A 42 -6.11 -4.62 4.20
N ALA A 43 -5.90 -5.50 5.18
CA ALA A 43 -6.88 -6.53 5.53
C ALA A 43 -8.21 -5.92 6.00
N ARG A 44 -8.17 -4.90 6.85
CA ARG A 44 -9.37 -4.19 7.35
C ARG A 44 -10.11 -3.41 6.27
N THR A 45 -9.42 -2.98 5.22
CA THR A 45 -10.05 -2.30 4.06
C THR A 45 -10.60 -3.27 3.02
N GLY A 46 -10.51 -4.58 3.27
CA GLY A 46 -11.19 -5.62 2.48
C GLY A 46 -10.31 -6.34 1.47
N PHE A 47 -8.99 -6.23 1.59
CA PHE A 47 -8.06 -7.01 0.78
C PHE A 47 -7.68 -8.34 1.44
N GLU A 48 -7.43 -9.36 0.64
CA GLU A 48 -6.67 -10.53 1.06
C GLU A 48 -5.18 -10.16 1.05
N VAL A 49 -4.52 -10.29 2.21
CA VAL A 49 -3.14 -9.81 2.40
C VAL A 49 -2.15 -10.97 2.48
N LYS A 50 -1.16 -10.94 1.57
CA LYS A 50 0.05 -11.75 1.66
C LYS A 50 1.19 -10.86 2.16
N HIS A 51 1.69 -11.16 3.36
CA HIS A 51 2.82 -10.42 3.93
C HIS A 51 4.12 -10.67 3.18
N GLY A 52 4.91 -9.61 3.03
CA GLY A 52 6.28 -9.69 2.55
C GLY A 52 7.26 -10.22 3.62
N LEU A 53 8.54 -10.18 3.29
CA LEU A 53 9.62 -10.58 4.20
C LEU A 53 10.24 -9.34 4.83
N TYR A 54 10.46 -9.36 6.14
CA TYR A 54 11.12 -8.26 6.88
C TYR A 54 12.56 -7.98 6.41
N THR A 55 13.26 -9.02 6.00
CA THR A 55 14.64 -8.90 5.51
C THR A 55 14.76 -9.58 4.16
N GLY A 56 15.37 -8.85 3.21
CA GLY A 56 15.68 -9.42 1.90
C GLY A 56 16.58 -10.65 2.05
N ARG A 57 16.06 -11.84 1.76
CA ARG A 57 16.89 -13.04 1.63
C ARG A 57 17.49 -13.07 0.23
N LYS A 58 18.75 -13.49 0.11
CA LYS A 58 19.39 -13.76 -1.19
C LYS A 58 18.43 -14.62 -2.03
N ASN A 59 18.07 -14.14 -3.23
CA ASN A 59 17.13 -14.78 -4.17
C ASN A 59 15.63 -14.69 -3.82
N LYS A 60 15.18 -13.80 -2.93
CA LYS A 60 13.75 -13.51 -2.74
C LYS A 60 13.40 -12.09 -3.15
N ILE A 61 12.19 -11.90 -3.67
CA ILE A 61 11.67 -10.59 -4.08
C ILE A 61 11.33 -9.81 -2.80
N GLY A 62 11.89 -8.59 -2.67
CA GLY A 62 11.75 -7.77 -1.47
C GLY A 62 10.58 -6.81 -1.57
N PHE A 63 9.35 -7.30 -1.49
CA PHE A 63 8.14 -6.49 -1.32
C PHE A 63 7.67 -6.54 0.14
N ASP A 64 6.90 -5.54 0.57
CA ASP A 64 6.39 -5.45 1.94
C ASP A 64 5.03 -6.13 2.10
N GLY A 65 4.23 -6.18 1.05
CA GLY A 65 2.96 -6.89 1.01
C GLY A 65 2.42 -7.07 -0.41
N ILE A 66 1.48 -7.99 -0.58
CA ILE A 66 0.63 -8.09 -1.77
C ILE A 66 -0.81 -8.11 -1.26
N TRP A 67 -1.61 -7.15 -1.73
CA TRP A 67 -3.02 -7.03 -1.41
C TRP A 67 -3.86 -7.44 -2.61
N SER A 68 -4.66 -8.46 -2.46
CA SER A 68 -5.53 -8.99 -3.51
C SER A 68 -6.97 -8.56 -3.28
N ALA A 69 -7.54 -7.87 -4.25
CA ALA A 69 -8.94 -7.48 -4.24
C ALA A 69 -9.85 -8.62 -4.74
N SER A 70 -11.12 -8.58 -4.41
CA SER A 70 -12.11 -9.61 -4.78
C SER A 70 -12.30 -9.78 -6.29
N ASP A 71 -11.99 -8.77 -7.09
CA ASP A 71 -12.02 -8.81 -8.56
C ASP A 71 -10.74 -9.38 -9.18
N GLY A 72 -9.79 -9.80 -8.36
CA GLY A 72 -8.52 -10.40 -8.78
C GLY A 72 -7.41 -9.40 -9.08
N HIS A 73 -7.61 -8.10 -8.83
CA HIS A 73 -6.51 -7.13 -8.92
C HIS A 73 -5.57 -7.25 -7.73
N ALA A 74 -4.26 -7.32 -7.98
CA ALA A 74 -3.22 -7.40 -6.97
C ALA A 74 -2.43 -6.10 -6.86
N ILE A 75 -2.25 -5.58 -5.66
CA ILE A 75 -1.45 -4.38 -5.40
C ILE A 75 -0.20 -4.80 -4.63
N MET A 76 0.98 -4.63 -5.22
CA MET A 76 2.25 -4.79 -4.53
C MET A 76 2.51 -3.56 -3.66
N ILE A 77 2.74 -3.76 -2.39
CA ILE A 77 2.93 -2.72 -1.38
C ILE A 77 4.40 -2.52 -1.09
N GLU A 78 4.81 -1.26 -1.03
CA GLU A 78 6.11 -0.81 -0.54
C GLU A 78 5.90 0.26 0.53
N VAL A 79 6.47 0.08 1.73
CA VAL A 79 6.30 0.96 2.89
C VAL A 79 7.59 1.70 3.19
N LYS A 80 7.51 3.00 3.44
CA LYS A 80 8.64 3.85 3.81
C LYS A 80 8.32 4.67 5.05
N THR A 81 9.19 4.56 6.05
CA THR A 81 9.09 5.33 7.31
C THR A 81 9.69 6.72 7.21
N THR A 82 10.62 6.92 6.28
CA THR A 82 11.40 8.16 6.17
C THR A 82 10.95 9.00 4.98
N ASP A 83 11.25 10.30 5.04
CA ASP A 83 11.16 11.21 3.89
C ASP A 83 12.06 10.73 2.77
N ALA A 84 11.47 10.03 1.85
CA ALA A 84 12.17 9.67 0.65
C ALA A 84 11.89 10.73 -0.42
N TYR A 85 12.75 11.75 -0.50
CA TYR A 85 12.70 12.73 -1.60
C TYR A 85 12.97 12.09 -2.96
N ARG A 86 13.61 10.91 -2.98
CA ARG A 86 13.86 10.12 -4.19
C ARG A 86 13.80 8.64 -3.87
N MET A 87 13.14 7.87 -4.74
CA MET A 87 13.05 6.41 -4.66
C MET A 87 13.58 5.76 -5.93
N ASN A 88 14.08 4.55 -5.80
CA ASN A 88 14.44 3.74 -6.96
C ASN A 88 13.18 3.04 -7.50
N LEU A 89 12.40 3.74 -8.34
CA LEU A 89 11.16 3.22 -8.92
C LEU A 89 11.40 2.01 -9.82
N ASP A 90 12.56 1.95 -10.52
CA ASP A 90 12.93 0.80 -11.34
C ASP A 90 13.07 -0.48 -10.50
N LYS A 91 13.57 -0.37 -9.25
CA LYS A 91 13.66 -1.49 -8.32
C LYS A 91 12.28 -2.07 -7.99
N TYR A 92 11.29 -1.24 -7.72
CA TYR A 92 9.94 -1.69 -7.40
C TYR A 92 9.24 -2.28 -8.62
N ALA A 93 9.42 -1.66 -9.78
CA ALA A 93 8.94 -2.21 -11.04
C ALA A 93 9.59 -3.58 -11.35
N ASP A 94 10.88 -3.77 -11.05
CA ASP A 94 11.57 -5.05 -11.18
C ASP A 94 11.00 -6.11 -10.22
N TYR A 95 10.66 -5.74 -8.99
CA TYR A 95 10.00 -6.65 -8.06
C TYR A 95 8.64 -7.11 -8.60
N ARG A 96 7.79 -6.17 -9.06
CA ARG A 96 6.51 -6.53 -9.68
C ARG A 96 6.71 -7.42 -10.91
N ARG A 97 7.67 -7.12 -11.79
CA ARG A 97 8.00 -7.94 -12.96
C ARG A 97 8.35 -9.37 -12.55
N LYS A 98 9.20 -9.57 -11.54
CA LYS A 98 9.56 -10.90 -11.03
C LYS A 98 8.36 -11.65 -10.45
N LEU A 99 7.45 -10.97 -9.75
CA LEU A 99 6.20 -11.57 -9.28
C LEU A 99 5.31 -12.05 -10.43
N ILE A 100 5.26 -11.29 -11.53
CA ILE A 100 4.54 -11.67 -12.76
C ILE A 100 5.21 -12.89 -13.40
N GLU A 101 6.52 -12.88 -13.55
CA GLU A 101 7.30 -13.99 -14.13
C GLU A 101 7.14 -15.28 -13.31
N ASN A 102 7.03 -15.18 -11.98
CA ASN A 102 6.77 -16.30 -11.09
C ASN A 102 5.29 -16.78 -11.09
N GLY A 103 4.39 -16.07 -11.78
CA GLY A 103 2.96 -16.38 -11.79
C GLY A 103 2.22 -16.04 -10.49
N GLU A 104 2.83 -15.24 -9.61
CA GLU A 104 2.22 -14.83 -8.34
C GLU A 104 1.17 -13.74 -8.51
N ILE A 105 1.34 -12.87 -9.52
CA ILE A 105 0.39 -11.82 -9.91
C ILE A 105 0.33 -11.73 -11.44
N LYS A 106 -0.72 -11.09 -11.99
CA LYS A 106 -0.88 -10.89 -13.44
C LYS A 106 -0.49 -9.48 -13.84
N LYS A 107 0.07 -9.31 -15.02
CA LYS A 107 0.51 -7.99 -15.52
C LYS A 107 -0.64 -6.99 -15.62
N ASP A 108 -1.74 -7.37 -16.25
CA ASP A 108 -2.84 -6.46 -16.59
C ASP A 108 -3.78 -6.16 -15.41
N THR A 109 -3.70 -6.97 -14.36
CA THR A 109 -4.46 -6.81 -13.11
C THR A 109 -3.55 -6.69 -11.90
N SER A 110 -2.47 -5.92 -12.02
CA SER A 110 -1.61 -5.60 -10.88
C SER A 110 -1.03 -4.19 -10.96
N SER A 111 -0.73 -3.63 -9.80
CA SER A 111 -0.15 -2.29 -9.65
C SER A 111 0.78 -2.25 -8.44
N ILE A 112 1.40 -1.09 -8.20
CA ILE A 112 2.27 -0.82 -7.07
C ILE A 112 1.69 0.34 -6.27
N LEU A 113 1.58 0.18 -4.96
CA LEU A 113 1.23 1.25 -4.04
C LEU A 113 2.41 1.51 -3.10
N ILE A 114 2.90 2.74 -3.12
CA ILE A 114 3.94 3.20 -2.21
C ILE A 114 3.26 3.91 -1.05
N VAL A 115 3.43 3.39 0.16
CA VAL A 115 2.91 3.98 1.40
C VAL A 115 4.04 4.72 2.09
N VAL A 116 3.87 6.02 2.33
CA VAL A 116 4.90 6.88 2.94
C VAL A 116 4.42 7.46 4.26
N GLY A 117 5.38 7.67 5.17
CA GLY A 117 5.08 8.19 6.50
C GLY A 117 4.67 9.66 6.56
N ARG A 118 4.93 10.46 5.52
CA ARG A 118 4.75 11.92 5.57
C ARG A 118 3.79 12.48 4.53
N GLU A 119 3.28 13.70 4.83
CA GLU A 119 2.36 14.43 3.95
C GLU A 119 3.06 15.13 2.78
N ASP A 120 4.31 15.61 2.95
CA ASP A 120 5.04 16.28 1.86
C ASP A 120 5.68 15.26 0.92
N THR A 121 4.95 14.93 -0.11
CA THR A 121 5.33 13.94 -1.14
C THR A 121 5.60 14.56 -2.51
N GLY A 122 5.59 15.89 -2.61
CA GLY A 122 5.62 16.60 -3.91
C GLY A 122 6.80 16.19 -4.80
N GLY A 123 7.99 16.00 -4.24
CA GLY A 123 9.16 15.53 -4.99
C GLY A 123 9.00 14.10 -5.49
N LEU A 124 8.42 13.21 -4.70
CA LEU A 124 8.17 11.83 -5.06
C LEU A 124 7.03 11.69 -6.07
N GLU A 125 5.97 12.49 -5.92
CA GLU A 125 4.89 12.56 -6.91
C GLU A 125 5.41 13.01 -8.28
N ALA A 126 6.28 14.04 -8.32
CA ALA A 126 6.91 14.50 -9.55
C ALA A 126 7.78 13.40 -10.18
N GLN A 127 8.52 12.65 -9.35
CA GLN A 127 9.32 11.52 -9.81
C GLN A 127 8.47 10.42 -10.43
N ILE A 128 7.36 10.03 -9.79
CA ILE A 128 6.44 9.02 -10.32
C ILE A 128 5.83 9.49 -11.64
N ARG A 129 5.28 10.71 -11.69
CA ARG A 129 4.65 11.29 -12.90
C ARG A 129 5.61 11.41 -14.07
N GLY A 130 6.87 11.75 -13.81
CA GLY A 130 7.91 11.87 -14.84
C GLY A 130 8.58 10.54 -15.22
N SER A 131 8.22 9.43 -14.60
CA SER A 131 8.81 8.12 -14.86
C SER A 131 8.05 7.33 -15.91
N LYS A 132 8.70 6.34 -16.50
CA LYS A 132 8.06 5.33 -17.37
C LYS A 132 7.07 4.42 -16.62
N HIS A 133 7.03 4.52 -15.27
CA HIS A 133 6.19 3.71 -14.38
C HIS A 133 4.94 4.46 -13.88
N ALA A 134 4.68 5.67 -14.41
CA ALA A 134 3.56 6.51 -13.97
C ALA A 134 2.20 5.81 -13.99
N TRP A 135 2.01 4.86 -14.91
CA TRP A 135 0.76 4.11 -15.07
C TRP A 135 0.63 2.89 -14.16
N ASP A 136 1.73 2.46 -13.54
CA ASP A 136 1.76 1.26 -12.70
C ASP A 136 1.82 1.59 -11.21
N MET A 137 2.11 2.85 -10.83
CA MET A 137 2.41 3.24 -9.46
C MET A 137 1.48 4.31 -8.93
N ARG A 138 1.13 4.18 -7.65
CA ARG A 138 0.44 5.21 -6.86
C ARG A 138 1.15 5.41 -5.53
N LEU A 139 0.89 6.58 -4.95
CA LEU A 139 1.46 7.02 -3.68
C LEU A 139 0.32 7.38 -2.74
N ILE A 140 0.45 6.98 -1.47
CA ILE A 140 -0.47 7.35 -0.40
C ILE A 140 0.31 7.59 0.89
N SER A 141 -0.11 8.55 1.70
CA SER A 141 0.41 8.70 3.06
C SER A 141 -0.20 7.66 4.01
N THR A 142 0.52 7.31 5.05
CA THR A 142 0.01 6.44 6.11
C THR A 142 -1.26 7.02 6.75
N ASP A 143 -1.30 8.34 6.95
CA ASP A 143 -2.48 9.05 7.50
C ASP A 143 -3.70 8.92 6.57
N ALA A 144 -3.55 9.15 5.27
CA ALA A 144 -4.65 8.95 4.32
C ALA A 144 -5.13 7.50 4.26
N LEU A 145 -4.21 6.53 4.37
CA LEU A 145 -4.55 5.12 4.40
C LEU A 145 -5.33 4.73 5.67
N THR A 146 -4.94 5.25 6.83
CA THR A 146 -5.70 5.04 8.08
C THR A 146 -7.09 5.67 8.02
N LYS A 147 -7.25 6.84 7.40
CA LYS A 147 -8.57 7.46 7.16
C LYS A 147 -9.46 6.60 6.29
N LEU A 148 -8.93 5.97 5.24
CA LEU A 148 -9.70 5.03 4.42
C LEU A 148 -10.19 3.82 5.22
N MET A 149 -9.35 3.26 6.10
CA MET A 149 -9.74 2.17 6.98
C MET A 149 -10.89 2.56 7.91
N LEU A 150 -10.78 3.71 8.58
CA LEU A 150 -11.82 4.22 9.48
C LEU A 150 -13.11 4.55 8.73
N LEU A 151 -13.01 5.10 7.51
CA LEU A 151 -14.18 5.35 6.66
C LEU A 151 -14.91 4.05 6.32
N LYS A 152 -14.18 3.00 5.93
CA LYS A 152 -14.75 1.68 5.64
C LYS A 152 -15.46 1.08 6.86
N GLU A 153 -14.88 1.19 8.05
CA GLU A 153 -15.51 0.68 9.27
C GLU A 153 -16.80 1.43 9.62
N ASN A 154 -16.82 2.75 9.44
CA ASN A 154 -18.00 3.56 9.71
C ASN A 154 -19.14 3.29 8.73
N LEU A 155 -18.88 3.07 7.46
CA LEU A 155 -19.87 2.85 6.43
C LEU A 155 -20.22 1.36 6.27
N ASN A 156 -19.26 0.48 6.48
CA ASN A 156 -19.35 -0.99 6.49
C ASN A 156 -20.24 -1.60 5.38
N ASP A 157 -20.13 -1.09 4.17
CA ASP A 157 -20.89 -1.55 3.01
C ASP A 157 -19.94 -1.99 1.85
N THR A 158 -20.48 -2.84 0.97
CA THR A 158 -19.74 -3.40 -0.15
C THR A 158 -19.30 -2.33 -1.16
N LYS A 159 -20.11 -1.28 -1.35
CA LYS A 159 -19.80 -0.19 -2.28
C LYS A 159 -18.56 0.55 -1.82
N THR A 160 -18.47 0.88 -0.53
CA THR A 160 -17.29 1.54 0.08
C THR A 160 -16.02 0.72 -0.11
N ILE A 161 -16.08 -0.61 0.08
CA ILE A 161 -14.93 -1.50 -0.16
C ILE A 161 -14.49 -1.44 -1.63
N GLN A 162 -15.42 -1.49 -2.56
CA GLN A 162 -15.12 -1.38 -4.00
C GLN A 162 -14.50 -0.04 -4.35
N GLN A 163 -15.02 1.05 -3.82
CA GLN A 163 -14.49 2.40 -4.04
C GLN A 163 -13.07 2.56 -3.49
N ILE A 164 -12.78 2.05 -2.29
CA ILE A 164 -11.43 2.03 -1.72
C ILE A 164 -10.49 1.25 -2.64
N ASN A 165 -10.89 0.07 -3.08
CA ASN A 165 -10.10 -0.74 -4.00
C ASN A 165 -9.76 0.00 -5.30
N GLN A 166 -10.71 0.74 -5.86
CA GLN A 166 -10.52 1.51 -7.08
C GLN A 166 -9.61 2.72 -6.86
N VAL A 167 -9.80 3.48 -5.78
CA VAL A 167 -8.99 4.67 -5.46
C VAL A 167 -7.50 4.33 -5.29
N LEU A 168 -7.20 3.17 -4.73
CA LEU A 168 -5.81 2.72 -4.50
C LEU A 168 -5.11 2.22 -5.76
N ARG A 169 -5.82 2.09 -6.89
CA ARG A 169 -5.26 1.66 -8.17
C ARG A 169 -4.85 2.85 -9.03
N PRO A 170 -3.89 2.68 -9.94
CA PRO A 170 -3.63 3.66 -10.98
C PRO A 170 -4.86 3.89 -11.85
N GLN A 171 -5.26 5.15 -12.00
CA GLN A 171 -6.37 5.60 -12.85
C GLN A 171 -5.82 6.50 -13.93
N GLU A 172 -6.39 6.43 -15.13
CA GLU A 172 -6.11 7.40 -16.18
C GLU A 172 -6.98 8.64 -15.95
N TYR A 173 -6.36 9.77 -15.60
CA TYR A 173 -7.07 11.01 -15.33
C TYR A 173 -7.22 11.94 -16.54
N THR A 174 -6.71 11.57 -17.70
CA THR A 174 -6.90 12.33 -18.94
C THR A 174 -8.38 12.34 -19.37
N ARG A 175 -9.09 11.28 -19.09
CA ARG A 175 -10.52 11.16 -19.29
C ARG A 175 -11.22 11.04 -17.94
N LEU A 176 -12.19 11.92 -17.67
CA LEU A 176 -12.83 12.04 -16.35
C LEU A 176 -13.94 11.02 -16.09
N ASP A 177 -14.40 10.32 -17.13
CA ASP A 177 -15.53 9.36 -17.03
C ASP A 177 -15.31 8.36 -15.89
N GLY A 178 -14.11 7.78 -15.78
CA GLY A 178 -13.79 6.83 -14.73
C GLY A 178 -13.75 7.42 -13.30
N LEU A 179 -13.54 8.72 -13.16
CA LEU A 179 -13.64 9.41 -11.86
C LEU A 179 -15.09 9.62 -11.43
N ILE A 180 -15.98 9.86 -12.41
CA ILE A 180 -17.40 10.06 -12.13
C ILE A 180 -18.04 8.78 -11.62
N GLU A 181 -17.56 7.62 -12.06
CA GLU A 181 -18.03 6.31 -11.61
C GLU A 181 -17.62 6.00 -10.14
N LEU A 182 -16.68 6.76 -9.56
CA LEU A 182 -16.23 6.61 -8.16
C LEU A 182 -17.12 7.39 -7.16
N ILE A 183 -17.94 8.31 -7.64
CA ILE A 183 -18.83 9.14 -6.82
C ILE A 183 -20.21 8.48 -6.69
#